data_62a3ca2caa7815a80ad599a7fad9c6f9
#
_entry.id   62a3ca2caa7815a80ad599a7fad9c6f9
#
_cell.length_a   1.000
_cell.length_b   1.000
_cell.length_c   1.000
_cell.angle_alpha   90.00
_cell.angle_beta   90.00
_cell.angle_gamma   90.00
#
_symmetry.space_group_name_H-M   'P 1'
#
loop_
_entity.id
_entity.type
_entity.pdbx_description
1 polymer ?
#
loop_
_entity_poly.entity_id
_entity_poly.type
_entity_poly.pdbx_seq_one_letter_code
_entity_poly.pdbx_strand_id
1 'polypeptide(L)'
;MMKNANTFKVTCPHDCPDACSMQVEVDKVTKKVMKVSGEKSHPVTKGFLCNKVNNYIDLIYNKDRVLYPKVRVNSKQEKQAKWKRISWENAIDIISKKLNHTLKEYGPNSILPYSYSGTLGLVGFLGLGEAFFNKLGAIKLLRTICTAAGEEAEALTDGRIGNADIENIPTMDLILLWGTNTFSTNVHMVPFLEEAKRNGAKIICIDPRVTRTSKFSDIHIQPKPGTDSALALCISKYMLDNNLVDIEFLKKNTIGWEKFLNESIVDFSIEKTSKLTGVDENLIEILANSYARTKKSFIRLNWGIQRRQNGGMIVRAIKMLPLLSGAVKGDGGICLSTGGEMRNFNYDGIYRPDLCKNPNRKTVNMIQLGKALASDSEKIKFF
;
A
#
# COMPACT_ATOMS: atom_id res chain seq x y z
N MET A 1 -15.85 19.22 27.78
CA MET A 1 -15.72 20.07 26.57
C MET A 1 -15.27 21.46 26.99
N MET A 2 -14.18 21.96 26.43
CA MET A 2 -13.76 23.33 26.72
C MET A 2 -14.79 24.32 26.12
N LYS A 3 -15.37 25.20 26.95
CA LYS A 3 -16.42 26.15 26.54
C LYS A 3 -16.05 27.08 25.37
N ASN A 4 -14.78 27.12 24.96
CA ASN A 4 -14.27 28.07 23.98
C ASN A 4 -13.61 27.40 22.72
N ALA A 5 -13.97 26.17 22.39
CA ALA A 5 -13.45 25.46 21.22
C ALA A 5 -14.56 25.11 20.22
N ASN A 6 -14.19 25.09 18.93
CA ASN A 6 -14.99 24.47 17.87
C ASN A 6 -14.43 23.07 17.59
N THR A 7 -15.31 22.09 17.37
CA THR A 7 -14.94 20.74 17.00
C THR A 7 -15.23 20.51 15.52
N PHE A 8 -14.23 19.96 14.80
CA PHE A 8 -14.35 19.62 13.38
C PHE A 8 -14.10 18.13 13.20
N LYS A 9 -14.91 17.48 12.36
CA LYS A 9 -14.64 16.12 11.88
C LYS A 9 -13.67 16.18 10.71
N VAL A 10 -12.62 15.35 10.75
CA VAL A 10 -11.60 15.25 9.72
C VAL A 10 -11.17 13.80 9.54
N THR A 11 -10.53 13.48 8.42
CA THR A 11 -9.97 12.15 8.15
C THR A 11 -8.45 12.19 8.32
N CYS A 12 -7.89 11.09 8.80
CA CYS A 12 -6.45 10.92 8.89
C CYS A 12 -5.82 10.95 7.48
N PRO A 13 -4.79 11.78 7.22
CA PRO A 13 -4.20 11.92 5.90
C PRO A 13 -3.10 10.88 5.60
N HIS A 14 -2.86 9.93 6.48
CA HIS A 14 -1.85 8.89 6.25
C HIS A 14 -2.33 7.85 5.25
N ASP A 15 -1.35 7.33 4.49
CA ASP A 15 -1.51 6.14 3.65
C ASP A 15 -1.60 4.89 4.55
N CYS A 16 -2.81 4.60 5.00
CA CYS A 16 -3.10 3.54 5.96
C CYS A 16 -4.50 2.99 5.67
N PRO A 17 -4.67 1.65 5.65
CA PRO A 17 -5.98 1.03 5.39
C PRO A 17 -7.04 1.34 6.44
N ASP A 18 -6.64 1.82 7.63
CA ASP A 18 -7.55 2.08 8.73
C ASP A 18 -8.45 3.30 8.52
N ALA A 19 -8.06 4.24 7.65
CA ALA A 19 -8.83 5.43 7.23
C ALA A 19 -9.52 6.16 8.40
N CYS A 20 -8.81 6.40 9.51
CA CYS A 20 -9.38 6.89 10.76
C CYS A 20 -10.16 8.18 10.59
N SER A 21 -11.40 8.22 11.07
CA SER A 21 -12.13 9.46 11.32
C SER A 21 -11.69 10.08 12.63
N MET A 22 -11.46 11.38 12.63
CA MET A 22 -10.92 12.12 13.76
C MET A 22 -11.78 13.34 14.10
N GLN A 23 -11.67 13.79 15.33
CA GLN A 23 -12.20 15.05 15.81
C GLN A 23 -11.05 15.97 16.20
N VAL A 24 -11.10 17.20 15.73
CA VAL A 24 -10.10 18.25 16.01
C VAL A 24 -10.78 19.39 16.75
N GLU A 25 -10.32 19.69 17.95
CA GLU A 25 -10.78 20.83 18.74
C GLU A 25 -9.88 22.03 18.48
N VAL A 26 -10.48 23.13 18.02
CA VAL A 26 -9.77 24.37 17.66
C VAL A 26 -10.24 25.49 18.57
N ASP A 27 -9.31 26.16 19.24
CA ASP A 27 -9.60 27.32 20.07
C ASP A 27 -10.20 28.46 19.23
N LYS A 28 -11.30 29.06 19.73
CA LYS A 28 -12.05 30.08 18.99
C LYS A 28 -11.29 31.38 18.80
N VAL A 29 -10.41 31.71 19.74
CA VAL A 29 -9.66 32.99 19.76
C VAL A 29 -8.34 32.85 19.01
N THR A 30 -7.51 31.90 19.45
CA THR A 30 -6.16 31.71 18.91
C THR A 30 -6.13 30.94 17.59
N LYS A 31 -7.25 30.27 17.22
CA LYS A 31 -7.36 29.40 16.05
C LYS A 31 -6.38 28.23 16.05
N LYS A 32 -5.80 27.92 17.20
CA LYS A 32 -4.88 26.79 17.34
C LYS A 32 -5.64 25.49 17.62
N VAL A 33 -5.12 24.41 17.06
CA VAL A 33 -5.56 23.06 17.41
C VAL A 33 -5.13 22.73 18.83
N MET A 34 -6.10 22.42 19.67
CA MET A 34 -5.89 22.12 21.09
C MET A 34 -5.89 20.63 21.38
N LYS A 35 -6.66 19.85 20.56
CA LYS A 35 -6.81 18.42 20.78
C LYS A 35 -7.14 17.73 19.46
N VAL A 36 -6.58 16.53 19.30
CA VAL A 36 -6.95 15.55 18.27
C VAL A 36 -7.42 14.29 18.97
N SER A 37 -8.56 13.75 18.58
CA SER A 37 -9.14 12.51 19.13
C SER A 37 -9.81 11.71 18.03
N GLY A 38 -9.96 10.40 18.21
CA GLY A 38 -10.68 9.55 17.26
C GLY A 38 -12.20 9.72 17.38
N GLU A 39 -12.90 9.50 16.28
CA GLU A 39 -14.37 9.42 16.24
C GLU A 39 -14.81 8.05 16.77
N LYS A 40 -15.56 8.04 17.85
CA LYS A 40 -16.00 6.79 18.52
C LYS A 40 -16.97 5.96 17.67
N SER A 41 -17.73 6.59 16.79
CA SER A 41 -18.70 5.93 15.92
C SER A 41 -18.08 5.29 14.69
N HIS A 42 -16.77 5.47 14.46
CA HIS A 42 -16.09 4.85 13.33
C HIS A 42 -15.98 3.32 13.55
N PRO A 43 -16.47 2.48 12.62
CA PRO A 43 -16.64 1.04 12.87
C PRO A 43 -15.32 0.31 13.13
N VAL A 44 -14.25 0.69 12.42
CA VAL A 44 -12.93 0.06 12.54
C VAL A 44 -12.11 0.63 13.68
N THR A 45 -12.00 1.96 13.79
CA THR A 45 -11.07 2.61 14.73
C THR A 45 -11.67 2.87 16.10
N LYS A 46 -13.01 2.94 16.22
CA LYS A 46 -13.77 3.05 17.49
C LYS A 46 -13.20 4.11 18.45
N GLY A 47 -12.70 5.22 17.90
CA GLY A 47 -12.11 6.32 18.68
C GLY A 47 -10.66 6.13 19.10
N PHE A 48 -10.04 5.02 18.77
CA PHE A 48 -8.62 4.78 18.99
C PHE A 48 -7.79 5.46 17.87
N LEU A 49 -6.68 6.09 18.21
CA LEU A 49 -5.72 6.66 17.27
C LEU A 49 -4.33 6.07 17.49
N CYS A 50 -3.58 5.84 16.43
CA CYS A 50 -2.21 5.34 16.53
C CYS A 50 -1.24 6.43 17.02
N ASN A 51 -0.06 6.01 17.51
CA ASN A 51 0.95 6.93 18.04
C ASN A 51 1.37 8.04 17.06
N LYS A 52 1.33 7.80 15.75
CA LYS A 52 1.67 8.83 14.76
C LYS A 52 0.71 10.01 14.82
N VAL A 53 -0.57 9.74 15.00
CA VAL A 53 -1.63 10.76 14.98
C VAL A 53 -1.82 11.41 16.35
N ASN A 54 -1.65 10.67 17.43
CA ASN A 54 -1.71 11.21 18.79
C ASN A 54 -0.73 12.37 19.02
N ASN A 55 0.40 12.37 18.32
CA ASN A 55 1.45 13.39 18.45
C ASN A 55 1.37 14.49 17.36
N TYR A 56 0.26 14.61 16.63
CA TYR A 56 0.14 15.60 15.54
C TYR A 56 0.25 17.04 16.02
N ILE A 57 -0.23 17.36 17.22
CA ILE A 57 -0.15 18.72 17.78
C ILE A 57 1.31 19.11 17.96
N ASP A 58 2.13 18.22 18.52
CA ASP A 58 3.56 18.45 18.71
C ASP A 58 4.30 18.60 17.37
N LEU A 59 3.89 17.83 16.36
CA LEU A 59 4.44 17.96 15.01
C LEU A 59 4.06 19.27 14.35
N ILE A 60 2.79 19.69 14.46
CA ILE A 60 2.28 20.90 13.80
C ILE A 60 2.90 22.17 14.41
N TYR A 61 3.03 22.22 15.75
CA TYR A 61 3.54 23.37 16.47
C TYR A 61 5.00 23.22 16.92
N ASN A 62 5.73 22.25 16.36
CA ASN A 62 7.14 22.10 16.66
C ASN A 62 7.92 23.37 16.26
N LYS A 63 8.76 23.86 17.18
CA LYS A 63 9.58 25.07 16.96
C LYS A 63 10.58 24.94 15.81
N ASP A 64 10.99 23.72 15.49
CA ASP A 64 11.95 23.44 14.41
C ASP A 64 11.26 23.21 13.05
N ARG A 65 9.93 23.32 13.01
CA ARG A 65 9.16 23.19 11.77
C ARG A 65 9.52 24.31 10.78
N VAL A 66 9.81 23.93 9.53
CA VAL A 66 10.07 24.90 8.45
C VAL A 66 8.76 25.55 8.03
N LEU A 67 8.57 26.83 8.38
CA LEU A 67 7.34 27.60 8.12
C LEU A 67 7.45 28.51 6.88
N TYR A 68 8.66 28.78 6.42
CA TYR A 68 8.93 29.73 5.34
C TYR A 68 9.93 29.16 4.35
N PRO A 69 9.88 29.57 3.07
CA PRO A 69 10.85 29.19 2.08
C PRO A 69 12.27 29.59 2.48
N LYS A 70 13.23 28.74 2.16
CA LYS A 70 14.66 29.00 2.35
C LYS A 70 15.40 28.72 1.05
N VAL A 71 16.37 29.59 0.73
CA VAL A 71 17.31 29.39 -0.38
C VAL A 71 18.69 29.08 0.16
N ARG A 72 19.37 28.10 -0.44
CA ARG A 72 20.77 27.86 -0.14
C ARG A 72 21.64 28.96 -0.73
N VAL A 73 22.51 29.57 0.09
CA VAL A 73 23.34 30.73 -0.31
C VAL A 73 24.80 30.39 -0.54
N ASN A 74 25.25 29.17 -0.22
CA ASN A 74 26.60 28.71 -0.45
C ASN A 74 26.65 27.59 -1.50
N SER A 75 27.88 27.29 -1.98
CA SER A 75 28.08 26.23 -2.98
C SER A 75 27.56 24.88 -2.54
N LYS A 76 27.03 24.09 -3.47
CA LYS A 76 26.61 22.70 -3.22
C LYS A 76 27.80 21.79 -2.83
N GLN A 77 29.02 22.16 -3.20
CA GLN A 77 30.26 21.44 -2.87
C GLN A 77 30.67 21.63 -1.41
N GLU A 78 30.21 22.71 -0.74
CA GLU A 78 30.47 22.88 0.68
C GLU A 78 29.68 21.85 1.50
N LYS A 79 30.36 21.15 2.44
CA LYS A 79 29.74 20.11 3.27
C LYS A 79 28.54 20.60 4.07
N GLN A 80 28.60 21.85 4.59
CA GLN A 80 27.53 22.42 5.40
C GLN A 80 26.72 23.45 4.60
N ALA A 81 25.43 23.15 4.40
CA ALA A 81 24.52 24.06 3.71
C ALA A 81 24.18 25.29 4.56
N LYS A 82 24.34 26.48 4.00
CA LYS A 82 23.89 27.74 4.61
C LYS A 82 22.59 28.17 3.95
N TRP A 83 21.57 28.41 4.78
CA TRP A 83 20.23 28.71 4.32
C TRP A 83 19.83 30.13 4.70
N LYS A 84 19.22 30.87 3.75
CA LYS A 84 18.61 32.18 3.98
C LYS A 84 17.10 32.08 3.78
N ARG A 85 16.32 32.60 4.74
CA ARG A 85 14.86 32.76 4.58
C ARG A 85 14.57 33.77 3.49
N ILE A 86 13.58 33.47 2.64
CA ILE A 86 13.07 34.35 1.60
C ILE A 86 11.54 34.42 1.67
N SER A 87 10.92 35.36 0.97
CA SER A 87 9.46 35.44 0.84
C SER A 87 8.96 34.34 -0.12
N TRP A 88 7.66 34.06 -0.08
CA TRP A 88 7.01 33.15 -1.03
C TRP A 88 7.08 33.69 -2.46
N GLU A 89 6.92 34.98 -2.66
CA GLU A 89 7.03 35.64 -3.97
C GLU A 89 8.42 35.42 -4.56
N ASN A 90 9.47 35.65 -3.77
CA ASN A 90 10.85 35.42 -4.21
C ASN A 90 11.10 33.94 -4.52
N ALA A 91 10.55 33.02 -3.72
CA ALA A 91 10.70 31.58 -3.99
C ALA A 91 10.03 31.19 -5.31
N ILE A 92 8.80 31.64 -5.54
CA ILE A 92 8.05 31.41 -6.78
C ILE A 92 8.76 32.02 -7.98
N ASP A 93 9.26 33.25 -7.85
CA ASP A 93 10.01 33.91 -8.92
C ASP A 93 11.28 33.14 -9.33
N ILE A 94 12.06 32.70 -8.35
CA ILE A 94 13.27 31.88 -8.60
C ILE A 94 12.90 30.57 -9.31
N ILE A 95 11.86 29.88 -8.85
CA ILE A 95 11.42 28.60 -9.43
C ILE A 95 10.92 28.84 -10.86
N SER A 96 10.06 29.83 -11.07
CA SER A 96 9.46 30.15 -12.36
C SER A 96 10.51 30.53 -13.39
N LYS A 97 11.49 31.38 -13.02
CA LYS A 97 12.62 31.75 -13.92
C LYS A 97 13.42 30.53 -14.33
N LYS A 98 13.77 29.65 -13.39
CA LYS A 98 14.53 28.44 -13.70
C LYS A 98 13.73 27.47 -14.56
N LEU A 99 12.45 27.29 -14.28
CA LEU A 99 11.56 26.39 -15.01
C LEU A 99 11.36 26.88 -16.46
N ASN A 100 11.08 28.17 -16.64
CA ASN A 100 10.93 28.81 -17.96
C ASN A 100 12.22 28.74 -18.77
N HIS A 101 13.37 28.99 -18.15
CA HIS A 101 14.67 28.82 -18.81
C HIS A 101 14.85 27.36 -19.27
N THR A 102 14.60 26.38 -18.40
CA THR A 102 14.74 24.97 -18.73
C THR A 102 13.81 24.54 -19.88
N LEU A 103 12.56 25.02 -19.87
CA LEU A 103 11.62 24.75 -20.97
C LEU A 103 12.09 25.34 -22.30
N LYS A 104 12.60 26.58 -22.27
CA LYS A 104 13.06 27.27 -23.47
C LYS A 104 14.32 26.64 -24.08
N GLU A 105 15.30 26.30 -23.24
CA GLU A 105 16.60 25.78 -23.70
C GLU A 105 16.58 24.29 -24.01
N TYR A 106 15.82 23.48 -23.25
CA TYR A 106 15.91 22.02 -23.32
C TYR A 106 14.57 21.34 -23.62
N GLY A 107 13.48 22.08 -23.66
CA GLY A 107 12.13 21.57 -23.91
C GLY A 107 11.51 20.82 -22.74
N PRO A 108 10.23 20.43 -22.86
CA PRO A 108 9.43 19.88 -21.77
C PRO A 108 9.92 18.48 -21.30
N ASN A 109 10.54 17.70 -22.17
CA ASN A 109 11.11 16.41 -21.83
C ASN A 109 12.43 16.49 -21.01
N SER A 110 12.86 17.68 -20.62
CA SER A 110 13.98 17.88 -19.68
C SER A 110 13.51 18.04 -18.23
N ILE A 111 12.19 18.05 -17.98
CA ILE A 111 11.58 18.19 -16.66
C ILE A 111 10.99 16.86 -16.26
N LEU A 112 11.46 16.30 -15.14
CA LEU A 112 10.94 15.08 -14.54
C LEU A 112 10.29 15.38 -13.18
N PRO A 113 8.95 15.47 -13.10
CA PRO A 113 8.24 15.64 -11.83
C PRO A 113 8.25 14.32 -11.05
N TYR A 114 9.18 14.19 -10.12
CA TYR A 114 9.30 12.98 -9.31
C TYR A 114 8.55 13.13 -7.99
N SER A 115 7.46 12.42 -7.83
CA SER A 115 6.64 12.43 -6.61
C SER A 115 5.97 11.10 -6.41
N TYR A 116 5.68 10.77 -5.15
CA TYR A 116 4.87 9.62 -4.81
C TYR A 116 4.14 9.85 -3.48
N SER A 117 3.87 8.76 -2.74
CA SER A 117 3.06 8.79 -1.52
C SER A 117 3.57 9.77 -0.46
N GLY A 118 2.63 10.34 0.27
CA GLY A 118 2.81 11.26 1.38
C GLY A 118 1.49 11.42 2.11
N THR A 119 1.04 12.65 2.35
CA THR A 119 -0.34 12.91 2.77
C THR A 119 -1.29 12.68 1.60
N LEU A 120 -2.33 11.86 1.81
CA LEU A 120 -3.21 11.36 0.74
C LEU A 120 -4.44 12.24 0.48
N GLY A 121 -4.28 13.55 0.38
CA GLY A 121 -5.35 14.40 -0.14
C GLY A 121 -5.39 14.36 -1.67
N LEU A 122 -6.51 14.02 -2.30
CA LEU A 122 -6.63 13.92 -3.77
C LEU A 122 -6.11 15.15 -4.51
N VAL A 123 -6.43 16.34 -4.01
CA VAL A 123 -6.00 17.60 -4.63
C VAL A 123 -4.50 17.84 -4.40
N GLY A 124 -4.02 17.67 -3.16
CA GLY A 124 -2.63 18.00 -2.78
C GLY A 124 -1.64 16.87 -3.09
N PHE A 125 -2.09 15.61 -3.11
CA PHE A 125 -1.21 14.45 -3.31
C PHE A 125 -0.73 14.33 -4.77
N LEU A 126 -1.64 14.27 -5.71
CA LEU A 126 -1.33 14.14 -7.13
C LEU A 126 -1.97 15.25 -7.97
N GLY A 127 -3.20 15.68 -7.65
CA GLY A 127 -4.07 16.41 -8.53
C GLY A 127 -3.46 17.69 -9.11
N LEU A 128 -3.16 18.69 -8.29
CA LEU A 128 -2.63 19.98 -8.77
C LEU A 128 -1.24 19.83 -9.39
N GLY A 129 -0.40 18.94 -8.83
CA GLY A 129 0.92 18.65 -9.38
C GLY A 129 0.82 18.04 -10.78
N GLU A 130 -0.03 17.02 -10.98
CA GLU A 130 -0.23 16.41 -12.30
C GLU A 130 -0.77 17.40 -13.32
N ALA A 131 -1.79 18.18 -12.97
CA ALA A 131 -2.36 19.19 -13.85
C ALA A 131 -1.33 20.24 -14.28
N PHE A 132 -0.50 20.70 -13.33
CA PHE A 132 0.57 21.67 -13.60
C PHE A 132 1.62 21.10 -14.57
N PHE A 133 2.14 19.90 -14.31
CA PHE A 133 3.15 19.28 -15.16
C PHE A 133 2.59 18.78 -16.48
N ASN A 134 1.31 18.42 -16.54
CA ASN A 134 0.62 18.16 -17.80
C ASN A 134 0.58 19.43 -18.66
N LYS A 135 0.24 20.58 -18.07
CA LYS A 135 0.27 21.88 -18.79
C LYS A 135 1.64 22.23 -19.33
N LEU A 136 2.72 21.91 -18.62
CA LEU A 136 4.08 22.10 -19.08
C LEU A 136 4.51 21.09 -20.16
N GLY A 137 3.79 19.98 -20.34
CA GLY A 137 4.17 18.88 -21.22
C GLY A 137 5.40 18.08 -20.71
N ALA A 138 5.66 18.14 -19.41
CA ALA A 138 6.79 17.49 -18.74
C ALA A 138 6.72 15.96 -18.84
N ILE A 139 7.83 15.27 -18.57
CA ILE A 139 7.92 13.80 -18.57
C ILE A 139 6.82 13.21 -17.68
N LYS A 140 6.18 12.13 -18.14
CA LYS A 140 5.23 11.35 -17.37
C LYS A 140 5.99 10.39 -16.43
N LEU A 141 5.74 10.48 -15.14
CA LEU A 141 6.27 9.51 -14.17
C LEU A 141 5.31 8.33 -14.01
N LEU A 142 5.80 7.11 -14.21
CA LEU A 142 5.08 5.90 -13.82
C LEU A 142 5.45 5.54 -12.39
N ARG A 143 4.46 5.60 -11.50
CA ARG A 143 4.59 5.29 -10.06
C ARG A 143 4.35 3.81 -9.82
N THR A 144 5.42 3.04 -9.80
CA THR A 144 5.36 1.57 -9.81
C THR A 144 5.94 0.89 -8.57
N ILE A 145 6.51 1.64 -7.61
CA ILE A 145 7.21 1.05 -6.46
C ILE A 145 6.24 0.51 -5.41
N CYS A 146 5.15 1.23 -5.12
CA CYS A 146 4.33 0.98 -3.94
C CYS A 146 3.43 -0.25 -4.10
N THR A 147 2.40 -0.15 -4.95
CA THR A 147 1.28 -1.10 -5.03
C THR A 147 1.05 -1.68 -6.42
N ALA A 148 1.66 -1.09 -7.44
CA ALA A 148 1.32 -1.38 -8.85
C ALA A 148 1.38 -2.86 -9.22
N ALA A 149 2.36 -3.61 -8.69
CA ALA A 149 2.46 -5.04 -8.99
C ALA A 149 1.30 -5.85 -8.39
N GLY A 150 0.88 -5.51 -7.18
CA GLY A 150 -0.27 -6.15 -6.52
C GLY A 150 -1.60 -5.76 -7.16
N GLU A 151 -1.77 -4.48 -7.48
CA GLU A 151 -2.98 -3.98 -8.16
C GLU A 151 -3.15 -4.59 -9.55
N GLU A 152 -2.05 -4.77 -10.28
CA GLU A 152 -2.10 -5.46 -11.57
C GLU A 152 -2.41 -6.95 -11.42
N ALA A 153 -1.85 -7.59 -10.38
CA ALA A 153 -2.17 -8.97 -10.04
C ALA A 153 -3.66 -9.16 -9.71
N GLU A 154 -4.25 -8.22 -8.96
CA GLU A 154 -5.69 -8.22 -8.69
C GLU A 154 -6.51 -8.05 -9.97
N ALA A 155 -6.15 -7.06 -10.80
CA ALA A 155 -6.83 -6.82 -12.07
C ALA A 155 -6.82 -8.03 -13.00
N LEU A 156 -5.69 -8.77 -13.04
CA LEU A 156 -5.51 -9.96 -13.87
C LEU A 156 -6.14 -11.24 -13.27
N THR A 157 -6.50 -11.22 -11.98
CA THR A 157 -7.05 -12.41 -11.31
C THR A 157 -8.57 -12.34 -11.17
N ASP A 158 -9.09 -11.26 -10.62
CA ASP A 158 -10.50 -11.10 -10.28
C ASP A 158 -11.10 -9.74 -10.70
N GLY A 159 -10.42 -9.00 -11.54
CA GLY A 159 -10.88 -7.69 -12.01
C GLY A 159 -10.91 -6.63 -10.92
N ARG A 160 -10.17 -6.83 -9.85
CA ARG A 160 -10.16 -5.96 -8.66
C ARG A 160 -11.51 -5.97 -7.91
N ILE A 161 -12.14 -7.11 -7.82
CA ILE A 161 -13.30 -7.33 -6.95
C ILE A 161 -12.87 -7.04 -5.51
N GLY A 162 -13.77 -6.46 -4.72
CA GLY A 162 -13.50 -5.97 -3.37
C GLY A 162 -12.82 -7.00 -2.45
N ASN A 163 -12.09 -6.50 -1.48
CA ASN A 163 -11.41 -7.31 -0.48
C ASN A 163 -12.41 -7.79 0.60
N ALA A 164 -12.06 -8.89 1.30
CA ALA A 164 -12.78 -9.30 2.50
C ALA A 164 -12.68 -8.22 3.59
N ASP A 165 -13.79 -7.98 4.30
CA ASP A 165 -13.88 -6.95 5.32
C ASP A 165 -13.16 -7.38 6.60
N ILE A 166 -12.36 -6.49 7.17
CA ILE A 166 -11.67 -6.74 8.43
C ILE A 166 -12.62 -6.85 9.63
N GLU A 167 -13.83 -6.32 9.52
CA GLU A 167 -14.87 -6.46 10.56
C GLU A 167 -15.38 -7.90 10.69
N ASN A 168 -15.17 -8.73 9.67
CA ASN A 168 -15.50 -10.16 9.67
C ASN A 168 -14.45 -11.04 10.36
N ILE A 169 -13.24 -10.51 10.64
CA ILE A 169 -12.15 -11.28 11.27
C ILE A 169 -12.57 -12.02 12.54
N PRO A 170 -13.38 -11.46 13.46
CA PRO A 170 -13.83 -12.16 14.68
C PRO A 170 -14.64 -13.43 14.45
N THR A 171 -15.20 -13.62 13.25
CA THR A 171 -16.01 -14.79 12.88
C THR A 171 -15.21 -15.88 12.14
N MET A 172 -13.92 -15.64 11.89
CA MET A 172 -13.05 -16.57 11.18
C MET A 172 -12.49 -17.64 12.11
N ASP A 173 -12.26 -18.83 11.54
CA ASP A 173 -11.63 -19.96 12.24
C ASP A 173 -10.10 -19.98 11.98
N LEU A 174 -9.66 -19.42 10.85
CA LEU A 174 -8.24 -19.33 10.47
C LEU A 174 -7.90 -17.96 9.89
N ILE A 175 -6.82 -17.36 10.38
CA ILE A 175 -6.31 -16.10 9.88
C ILE A 175 -4.85 -16.25 9.47
N LEU A 176 -4.54 -15.97 8.20
CA LEU A 176 -3.18 -15.90 7.69
C LEU A 176 -2.73 -14.44 7.61
N LEU A 177 -1.73 -14.08 8.41
CA LEU A 177 -1.07 -12.78 8.38
C LEU A 177 0.17 -12.89 7.50
N TRP A 178 0.03 -12.62 6.20
CA TRP A 178 1.06 -12.91 5.21
C TRP A 178 1.79 -11.64 4.76
N GLY A 179 3.07 -11.52 5.12
CA GLY A 179 3.88 -10.35 4.80
C GLY A 179 3.37 -9.04 5.40
N THR A 180 2.73 -9.12 6.58
CA THR A 180 2.14 -7.97 7.26
C THR A 180 2.63 -7.85 8.70
N ASN A 181 3.03 -6.64 9.09
CA ASN A 181 3.38 -6.30 10.46
C ASN A 181 2.25 -5.50 11.11
N THR A 182 1.10 -6.13 11.29
CA THR A 182 -0.17 -5.53 11.71
C THR A 182 -0.04 -4.71 12.99
N PHE A 183 0.67 -5.20 13.99
CA PHE A 183 0.93 -4.48 15.25
C PHE A 183 1.71 -3.17 15.10
N SER A 184 2.27 -2.88 13.93
CA SER A 184 3.01 -1.65 13.65
C SER A 184 2.40 -0.81 12.54
N THR A 185 1.73 -1.43 11.56
CA THR A 185 1.32 -0.76 10.33
C THR A 185 -0.19 -0.76 10.08
N ASN A 186 -0.96 -1.55 10.84
CA ASN A 186 -2.41 -1.67 10.72
C ASN A 186 -3.01 -1.93 12.11
N VAL A 187 -2.73 -1.00 13.03
CA VAL A 187 -2.95 -1.22 14.47
C VAL A 187 -4.43 -1.38 14.86
N HIS A 188 -5.34 -0.81 14.09
CA HIS A 188 -6.78 -0.93 14.35
C HIS A 188 -7.36 -2.30 14.00
N MET A 189 -6.61 -3.12 13.25
CA MET A 189 -6.96 -4.52 13.03
C MET A 189 -6.66 -5.40 14.26
N VAL A 190 -5.77 -4.96 15.16
CA VAL A 190 -5.34 -5.76 16.33
C VAL A 190 -6.51 -6.16 17.23
N PRO A 191 -7.44 -5.28 17.62
CA PRO A 191 -8.61 -5.66 18.43
C PRO A 191 -9.47 -6.76 17.78
N PHE A 192 -9.61 -6.76 16.46
CA PHE A 192 -10.34 -7.81 15.73
C PHE A 192 -9.60 -9.15 15.76
N LEU A 193 -8.27 -9.13 15.65
CA LEU A 193 -7.45 -10.33 15.81
C LEU A 193 -7.49 -10.90 17.22
N GLU A 194 -7.48 -10.03 18.24
CA GLU A 194 -7.61 -10.43 19.65
C GLU A 194 -8.98 -11.05 19.93
N GLU A 195 -10.04 -10.50 19.35
CA GLU A 195 -11.39 -11.04 19.45
C GLU A 195 -11.50 -12.39 18.75
N ALA A 196 -10.99 -12.52 17.53
CA ALA A 196 -10.94 -13.80 16.80
C ALA A 196 -10.20 -14.88 17.60
N LYS A 197 -9.07 -14.53 18.19
CA LYS A 197 -8.29 -15.47 19.01
C LYS A 197 -9.04 -15.89 20.27
N ARG A 198 -9.77 -14.99 20.93
CA ARG A 198 -10.66 -15.34 22.05
C ARG A 198 -11.80 -16.28 21.62
N ASN A 199 -12.27 -16.14 20.39
CA ASN A 199 -13.30 -16.99 19.79
C ASN A 199 -12.76 -18.34 19.29
N GLY A 200 -11.46 -18.61 19.45
CA GLY A 200 -10.82 -19.88 19.08
C GLY A 200 -10.17 -19.92 17.69
N ALA A 201 -10.11 -18.80 16.98
CA ALA A 201 -9.45 -18.73 15.70
C ALA A 201 -7.95 -19.03 15.81
N LYS A 202 -7.43 -19.80 14.86
CA LYS A 202 -5.99 -20.03 14.70
C LYS A 202 -5.37 -18.92 13.86
N ILE A 203 -4.27 -18.34 14.32
CA ILE A 203 -3.54 -17.27 13.63
C ILE A 203 -2.17 -17.75 13.21
N ILE A 204 -1.89 -17.75 11.91
CA ILE A 204 -0.58 -18.10 11.33
C ILE A 204 0.04 -16.87 10.69
N CYS A 205 1.24 -16.51 11.13
CA CYS A 205 2.02 -15.43 10.54
C CYS A 205 3.05 -16.00 9.56
N ILE A 206 3.04 -15.51 8.33
CA ILE A 206 4.01 -15.87 7.28
C ILE A 206 4.82 -14.60 6.98
N ASP A 207 6.00 -14.48 7.56
CA ASP A 207 6.87 -13.31 7.44
C ASP A 207 8.33 -13.73 7.70
N PRO A 208 9.31 -13.34 6.90
CA PRO A 208 10.72 -13.68 7.11
C PRO A 208 11.29 -13.10 8.40
N ARG A 209 10.63 -12.11 9.01
CA ARG A 209 11.11 -11.41 10.21
C ARG A 209 10.30 -11.79 11.44
N VAL A 210 11.01 -11.93 12.56
CA VAL A 210 10.36 -11.98 13.88
C VAL A 210 9.88 -10.58 14.26
N THR A 211 8.57 -10.41 14.39
CA THR A 211 7.90 -9.14 14.68
C THR A 211 6.97 -9.28 15.88
N ARG A 212 6.38 -8.17 16.34
CA ARG A 212 5.29 -8.23 17.34
C ARG A 212 4.09 -9.01 16.82
N THR A 213 3.82 -8.92 15.52
CA THR A 213 2.75 -9.66 14.86
C THR A 213 3.00 -11.18 14.90
N SER A 214 4.21 -11.61 14.54
CA SER A 214 4.55 -13.04 14.58
C SER A 214 4.59 -13.61 16.00
N LYS A 215 4.98 -12.81 17.00
CA LYS A 215 4.95 -13.22 18.42
C LYS A 215 3.54 -13.37 18.99
N PHE A 216 2.56 -12.65 18.43
CA PHE A 216 1.15 -12.77 18.79
C PHE A 216 0.48 -14.00 18.16
N SER A 217 0.95 -14.41 16.99
CA SER A 217 0.41 -15.53 16.22
C SER A 217 0.71 -16.88 16.89
N ASP A 218 -0.11 -17.89 16.60
CA ASP A 218 0.05 -19.24 17.15
C ASP A 218 1.19 -19.99 16.47
N ILE A 219 1.39 -19.72 15.17
CA ILE A 219 2.48 -20.27 14.36
C ILE A 219 3.16 -19.15 13.58
N HIS A 220 4.49 -19.18 13.53
CA HIS A 220 5.30 -18.28 12.71
C HIS A 220 6.09 -19.10 11.66
N ILE A 221 5.86 -18.80 10.39
CA ILE A 221 6.53 -19.41 9.25
C ILE A 221 7.42 -18.38 8.58
N GLN A 222 8.70 -18.70 8.43
CA GLN A 222 9.73 -17.79 7.93
C GLN A 222 10.29 -18.23 6.58
N PRO A 223 9.62 -17.92 5.46
CA PRO A 223 10.14 -18.27 4.15
C PRO A 223 11.31 -17.36 3.75
N LYS A 224 12.21 -17.86 2.92
CA LYS A 224 13.18 -17.01 2.22
C LYS A 224 12.42 -15.93 1.43
N PRO A 225 12.85 -14.64 1.51
CA PRO A 225 12.19 -13.58 0.81
C PRO A 225 12.04 -13.85 -0.70
N GLY A 226 10.82 -13.76 -1.23
CA GLY A 226 10.51 -13.97 -2.65
C GLY A 226 10.05 -15.39 -3.01
N THR A 227 9.95 -16.28 -2.05
CA THR A 227 9.50 -17.67 -2.28
C THR A 227 8.06 -17.92 -1.85
N ASP A 228 7.32 -16.88 -1.49
CA ASP A 228 5.94 -16.95 -1.00
C ASP A 228 4.99 -17.63 -2.01
N SER A 229 5.23 -17.44 -3.32
CA SER A 229 4.43 -18.14 -4.35
C SER A 229 4.57 -19.66 -4.26
N ALA A 230 5.75 -20.17 -3.91
CA ALA A 230 5.94 -21.62 -3.76
C ALA A 230 5.08 -22.16 -2.61
N LEU A 231 4.97 -21.45 -1.49
CA LEU A 231 4.05 -21.84 -0.41
C LEU A 231 2.59 -21.85 -0.87
N ALA A 232 2.14 -20.79 -1.57
CA ALA A 232 0.77 -20.70 -2.05
C ALA A 232 0.43 -21.79 -3.06
N LEU A 233 1.35 -22.09 -4.00
CA LEU A 233 1.17 -23.16 -4.99
C LEU A 233 1.21 -24.55 -4.34
N CYS A 234 2.03 -24.74 -3.30
CA CYS A 234 2.04 -25.97 -2.51
C CYS A 234 0.73 -26.20 -1.77
N ILE A 235 0.17 -25.16 -1.14
CA ILE A 235 -1.16 -25.24 -0.51
C ILE A 235 -2.22 -25.61 -1.55
N SER A 236 -2.17 -24.99 -2.74
CA SER A 236 -3.09 -25.28 -3.84
C SER A 236 -2.99 -26.73 -4.30
N LYS A 237 -1.76 -27.25 -4.44
CA LYS A 237 -1.51 -28.66 -4.79
C LYS A 237 -2.02 -29.61 -3.69
N TYR A 238 -1.73 -29.30 -2.43
CA TYR A 238 -2.23 -30.07 -1.29
C TYR A 238 -3.75 -30.17 -1.30
N MET A 239 -4.45 -29.05 -1.60
CA MET A 239 -5.91 -29.05 -1.74
C MET A 239 -6.38 -29.97 -2.88
N LEU A 240 -5.70 -29.94 -4.03
CA LEU A 240 -6.03 -30.77 -5.18
C LEU A 240 -5.82 -32.26 -4.85
N ASP A 241 -4.66 -32.61 -4.33
CA ASP A 241 -4.28 -34.00 -4.00
C ASP A 241 -5.20 -34.65 -2.95
N ASN A 242 -5.80 -33.82 -2.08
CA ASN A 242 -6.71 -34.27 -1.03
C ASN A 242 -8.21 -34.08 -1.36
N ASN A 243 -8.55 -33.72 -2.61
CA ASN A 243 -9.94 -33.48 -3.05
C ASN A 243 -10.67 -32.37 -2.23
N LEU A 244 -9.93 -31.32 -1.82
CA LEU A 244 -10.44 -30.21 -1.01
C LEU A 244 -10.71 -28.92 -1.83
N VAL A 245 -10.50 -28.97 -3.15
CA VAL A 245 -10.80 -27.86 -4.08
C VAL A 245 -12.32 -27.81 -4.34
N ASP A 246 -12.90 -26.61 -4.28
CA ASP A 246 -14.31 -26.38 -4.60
C ASP A 246 -14.52 -26.29 -6.11
N ILE A 247 -14.45 -27.44 -6.77
CA ILE A 247 -14.57 -27.58 -8.24
C ILE A 247 -15.88 -26.99 -8.77
N GLU A 248 -16.99 -27.16 -8.08
CA GLU A 248 -18.29 -26.64 -8.52
C GLU A 248 -18.33 -25.11 -8.49
N PHE A 249 -17.70 -24.50 -7.48
CA PHE A 249 -17.55 -23.05 -7.46
C PHE A 249 -16.66 -22.57 -8.62
N LEU A 250 -15.53 -23.23 -8.87
CA LEU A 250 -14.61 -22.83 -9.94
C LEU A 250 -15.27 -22.93 -11.32
N LYS A 251 -15.94 -24.04 -11.62
CA LYS A 251 -16.68 -24.24 -12.89
C LYS A 251 -17.67 -23.12 -13.16
N LYS A 252 -18.39 -22.68 -12.13
CA LYS A 252 -19.46 -21.68 -12.26
C LYS A 252 -18.95 -20.24 -12.36
N ASN A 253 -17.84 -19.93 -11.67
CA ASN A 253 -17.49 -18.54 -11.38
C ASN A 253 -16.10 -18.13 -11.90
N THR A 254 -15.32 -19.05 -12.49
CA THR A 254 -13.95 -18.77 -12.94
C THR A 254 -13.67 -19.32 -14.34
N ILE A 255 -12.62 -18.79 -14.96
CA ILE A 255 -12.10 -19.29 -16.25
C ILE A 255 -10.62 -19.65 -16.09
N GLY A 256 -10.17 -20.69 -16.81
CA GLY A 256 -8.75 -21.12 -16.81
C GLY A 256 -8.30 -21.84 -15.53
N TRP A 257 -9.21 -22.22 -14.65
CA TRP A 257 -8.90 -22.93 -13.41
C TRP A 257 -8.34 -24.33 -13.70
N GLU A 258 -8.79 -25.02 -14.77
CA GLU A 258 -8.26 -26.31 -15.18
C GLU A 258 -6.77 -26.22 -15.51
N LYS A 259 -6.38 -25.20 -16.28
CA LYS A 259 -4.99 -24.96 -16.64
C LYS A 259 -4.14 -24.68 -15.40
N PHE A 260 -4.66 -23.91 -14.46
CA PHE A 260 -3.98 -23.64 -13.20
C PHE A 260 -3.72 -24.92 -12.40
N LEU A 261 -4.74 -25.77 -12.23
CA LEU A 261 -4.62 -27.03 -11.48
C LEU A 261 -3.73 -28.06 -12.20
N ASN A 262 -3.80 -28.15 -13.53
CA ASN A 262 -3.09 -29.18 -14.28
C ASN A 262 -1.66 -28.79 -14.68
N GLU A 263 -1.30 -27.51 -14.72
CA GLU A 263 0.00 -27.07 -15.20
C GLU A 263 0.77 -26.25 -14.15
N SER A 264 0.10 -25.38 -13.39
CA SER A 264 0.81 -24.39 -12.56
C SER A 264 1.25 -24.90 -11.21
N ILE A 265 0.54 -25.88 -10.64
CA ILE A 265 0.78 -26.36 -9.26
C ILE A 265 1.46 -27.72 -9.19
N VAL A 266 1.53 -28.48 -10.30
CA VAL A 266 1.94 -29.89 -10.32
C VAL A 266 3.30 -30.17 -9.67
N ASP A 267 4.22 -29.24 -9.82
CA ASP A 267 5.60 -29.34 -9.35
C ASP A 267 5.85 -28.92 -7.89
N PHE A 268 4.83 -28.44 -7.18
CA PHE A 268 5.00 -27.86 -5.84
C PHE A 268 4.66 -28.84 -4.72
N SER A 269 5.40 -29.96 -4.64
CA SER A 269 5.34 -30.86 -3.48
C SER A 269 5.84 -30.17 -2.20
N ILE A 270 5.49 -30.71 -1.03
CA ILE A 270 5.98 -30.23 0.27
C ILE A 270 7.51 -30.23 0.31
N GLU A 271 8.15 -31.33 -0.09
CA GLU A 271 9.61 -31.48 -0.15
C GLU A 271 10.26 -30.39 -1.03
N LYS A 272 9.78 -30.23 -2.28
CA LYS A 272 10.31 -29.23 -3.21
C LYS A 272 10.11 -27.81 -2.67
N THR A 273 8.97 -27.56 -2.07
CA THR A 273 8.64 -26.25 -1.48
C THR A 273 9.53 -25.96 -0.27
N SER A 274 9.81 -26.96 0.57
CA SER A 274 10.76 -26.84 1.69
C SER A 274 12.15 -26.42 1.20
N LYS A 275 12.68 -27.10 0.18
CA LYS A 275 13.98 -26.76 -0.43
C LYS A 275 14.02 -25.34 -0.99
N LEU A 276 12.96 -24.88 -1.64
CA LEU A 276 12.85 -23.53 -2.23
C LEU A 276 12.74 -22.45 -1.15
N THR A 277 11.87 -22.66 -0.18
CA THR A 277 11.49 -21.65 0.82
C THR A 277 12.39 -21.66 2.04
N GLY A 278 13.05 -22.77 2.33
CA GLY A 278 13.80 -23.01 3.57
C GLY A 278 12.90 -23.22 4.80
N VAL A 279 11.60 -23.42 4.58
CA VAL A 279 10.63 -23.74 5.65
C VAL A 279 10.62 -25.25 5.86
N ASP A 280 10.55 -25.67 7.12
CA ASP A 280 10.44 -27.08 7.51
C ASP A 280 9.20 -27.75 6.89
N GLU A 281 9.33 -28.99 6.44
CA GLU A 281 8.25 -29.73 5.77
C GLU A 281 7.01 -29.88 6.65
N ASN A 282 7.19 -30.13 7.96
CA ASN A 282 6.08 -30.23 8.91
C ASN A 282 5.31 -28.93 9.03
N LEU A 283 6.01 -27.76 9.00
CA LEU A 283 5.35 -26.45 9.06
C LEU A 283 4.58 -26.17 7.77
N ILE A 284 5.09 -26.61 6.62
CA ILE A 284 4.38 -26.47 5.34
C ILE A 284 3.13 -27.35 5.35
N GLU A 285 3.24 -28.58 5.82
CA GLU A 285 2.09 -29.49 5.93
C GLU A 285 1.01 -28.95 6.89
N ILE A 286 1.41 -28.45 8.07
CA ILE A 286 0.51 -27.83 9.02
C ILE A 286 -0.21 -26.62 8.39
N LEU A 287 0.52 -25.77 7.65
CA LEU A 287 -0.07 -24.63 6.94
C LEU A 287 -1.07 -25.10 5.88
N ALA A 288 -0.66 -26.02 5.02
CA ALA A 288 -1.48 -26.52 3.92
C ALA A 288 -2.75 -27.21 4.43
N ASN A 289 -2.60 -28.11 5.41
CA ASN A 289 -3.73 -28.82 6.02
C ASN A 289 -4.68 -27.86 6.75
N SER A 290 -4.14 -26.89 7.54
CA SER A 290 -4.96 -25.92 8.24
C SER A 290 -5.79 -25.10 7.25
N TYR A 291 -5.17 -24.60 6.17
CA TYR A 291 -5.86 -23.78 5.18
C TYR A 291 -6.87 -24.58 4.36
N ALA A 292 -6.47 -25.74 3.86
CA ALA A 292 -7.30 -26.56 2.98
C ALA A 292 -8.62 -27.03 3.63
N ARG A 293 -8.60 -27.27 4.94
CA ARG A 293 -9.77 -27.77 5.68
C ARG A 293 -10.62 -26.67 6.33
N THR A 294 -10.17 -25.40 6.32
CA THR A 294 -10.89 -24.31 6.96
C THR A 294 -11.62 -23.46 5.93
N LYS A 295 -12.96 -23.48 5.95
CA LYS A 295 -13.79 -22.68 5.05
C LYS A 295 -13.88 -21.20 5.47
N LYS A 296 -13.98 -20.94 6.78
CA LYS A 296 -13.97 -19.57 7.33
C LYS A 296 -12.53 -19.12 7.54
N SER A 297 -11.88 -18.73 6.45
CA SER A 297 -10.50 -18.28 6.47
C SER A 297 -10.35 -16.85 5.94
N PHE A 298 -9.42 -16.11 6.54
CA PHE A 298 -9.08 -14.75 6.16
C PHE A 298 -7.57 -14.64 5.90
N ILE A 299 -7.19 -14.08 4.77
CA ILE A 299 -5.79 -13.80 4.43
C ILE A 299 -5.58 -12.29 4.43
N ARG A 300 -4.73 -11.80 5.31
CA ARG A 300 -4.24 -10.42 5.26
C ARG A 300 -2.91 -10.38 4.54
N LEU A 301 -2.89 -9.80 3.35
CA LEU A 301 -1.66 -9.45 2.64
C LEU A 301 -1.27 -8.00 2.93
N ASN A 302 0.02 -7.68 2.78
CA ASN A 302 0.49 -6.31 2.77
C ASN A 302 1.61 -6.13 1.71
N TRP A 303 2.09 -4.94 1.57
CA TRP A 303 2.86 -4.44 0.44
C TRP A 303 4.29 -4.99 0.35
N GLY A 304 4.82 -5.55 1.44
CA GLY A 304 6.11 -6.24 1.44
C GLY A 304 6.16 -7.42 0.46
N ILE A 305 5.04 -8.09 0.25
CA ILE A 305 4.91 -9.25 -0.65
C ILE A 305 5.20 -8.88 -2.10
N GLN A 306 4.73 -7.72 -2.57
CA GLN A 306 4.80 -7.34 -3.98
C GLN A 306 6.05 -6.53 -4.37
N ARG A 307 6.80 -5.98 -3.39
CA ARG A 307 7.94 -5.09 -3.66
C ARG A 307 9.25 -5.85 -3.93
N ARG A 308 9.17 -6.82 -4.84
CA ARG A 308 10.29 -7.67 -5.25
C ARG A 308 10.09 -8.22 -6.65
N GLN A 309 11.12 -8.90 -7.18
CA GLN A 309 10.98 -9.62 -8.43
C GLN A 309 9.80 -10.61 -8.35
N ASN A 310 8.99 -10.65 -9.39
CA ASN A 310 7.77 -11.45 -9.49
C ASN A 310 6.69 -11.15 -8.42
N GLY A 311 6.74 -9.97 -7.77
CA GLY A 311 5.82 -9.62 -6.69
C GLY A 311 4.33 -9.71 -7.07
N GLY A 312 3.97 -9.33 -8.30
CA GLY A 312 2.61 -9.51 -8.81
C GLY A 312 2.18 -10.97 -8.90
N MET A 313 3.06 -11.85 -9.38
CA MET A 313 2.77 -13.29 -9.46
C MET A 313 2.67 -13.95 -8.08
N ILE A 314 3.43 -13.45 -7.10
CA ILE A 314 3.28 -13.89 -5.71
C ILE A 314 1.87 -13.57 -5.18
N VAL A 315 1.43 -12.31 -5.35
CA VAL A 315 0.07 -11.89 -4.96
C VAL A 315 -0.97 -12.74 -5.68
N ARG A 316 -0.80 -12.97 -6.97
CA ARG A 316 -1.71 -13.78 -7.78
C ARG A 316 -1.83 -15.21 -7.27
N ALA A 317 -0.71 -15.87 -6.96
CA ALA A 317 -0.70 -17.23 -6.40
C ALA A 317 -1.46 -17.30 -5.06
N ILE A 318 -1.26 -16.31 -4.18
CA ILE A 318 -1.95 -16.27 -2.89
C ILE A 318 -3.45 -16.00 -3.09
N LYS A 319 -3.83 -15.14 -4.04
CA LYS A 319 -5.25 -14.86 -4.35
C LYS A 319 -6.02 -16.05 -4.90
N MET A 320 -5.35 -17.06 -5.45
CA MET A 320 -6.01 -18.31 -5.86
C MET A 320 -6.54 -19.11 -4.67
N LEU A 321 -5.92 -19.02 -3.50
CA LEU A 321 -6.26 -19.84 -2.33
C LEU A 321 -7.73 -19.71 -1.89
N PRO A 322 -8.30 -18.49 -1.67
CA PRO A 322 -9.69 -18.35 -1.27
C PRO A 322 -10.68 -18.73 -2.38
N LEU A 323 -10.26 -18.69 -3.66
CA LEU A 323 -11.07 -19.18 -4.77
C LEU A 323 -11.13 -20.70 -4.77
N LEU A 324 -9.97 -21.36 -4.60
CA LEU A 324 -9.89 -22.83 -4.55
C LEU A 324 -10.64 -23.43 -3.37
N SER A 325 -10.56 -22.79 -2.19
CA SER A 325 -11.24 -23.25 -0.98
C SER A 325 -12.73 -22.93 -0.96
N GLY A 326 -13.18 -21.99 -1.81
CA GLY A 326 -14.53 -21.45 -1.75
C GLY A 326 -14.78 -20.49 -0.57
N ALA A 327 -13.74 -20.03 0.14
CA ALA A 327 -13.86 -19.09 1.25
C ALA A 327 -14.54 -17.76 0.84
N VAL A 328 -14.39 -17.37 -0.43
CA VAL A 328 -15.03 -16.16 -1.00
C VAL A 328 -16.56 -16.26 -1.12
N LYS A 329 -17.17 -17.42 -0.88
CA LYS A 329 -18.63 -17.57 -0.86
C LYS A 329 -19.29 -17.04 0.42
N GLY A 330 -18.50 -16.83 1.45
CA GLY A 330 -18.93 -16.30 2.75
C GLY A 330 -18.21 -14.99 3.08
N ASP A 331 -18.03 -14.76 4.37
CA ASP A 331 -17.39 -13.54 4.90
C ASP A 331 -15.84 -13.61 4.89
N GLY A 332 -15.27 -14.75 4.50
CA GLY A 332 -13.83 -14.98 4.39
C GLY A 332 -13.25 -14.45 3.07
N GLY A 333 -11.98 -14.76 2.86
CA GLY A 333 -11.28 -14.42 1.63
C GLY A 333 -9.95 -13.73 1.88
N ILE A 334 -9.63 -12.73 1.07
CA ILE A 334 -8.36 -12.02 1.11
C ILE A 334 -8.58 -10.52 1.20
N CYS A 335 -7.75 -9.85 2.00
CA CYS A 335 -7.66 -8.40 2.06
C CYS A 335 -6.22 -7.99 1.72
N LEU A 336 -6.04 -7.31 0.59
CA LEU A 336 -4.81 -6.64 0.22
C LEU A 336 -4.98 -5.14 0.41
N SER A 337 -4.08 -4.50 1.12
CA SER A 337 -4.10 -3.05 1.29
C SER A 337 -3.73 -2.36 -0.02
N THR A 338 -4.72 -1.98 -0.80
CA THR A 338 -4.55 -1.26 -2.06
C THR A 338 -5.38 0.02 -2.07
N GLY A 339 -5.01 0.97 -2.93
CA GLY A 339 -5.81 2.17 -3.20
C GLY A 339 -6.99 1.94 -4.15
N GLY A 340 -7.35 0.66 -4.41
CA GLY A 340 -8.37 0.29 -5.41
C GLY A 340 -9.77 0.85 -5.18
N GLU A 341 -10.08 1.26 -3.96
CA GLU A 341 -11.38 1.83 -3.57
C GLU A 341 -11.61 3.25 -4.10
N MET A 342 -10.56 3.92 -4.58
CA MET A 342 -10.66 5.26 -5.19
C MET A 342 -11.08 5.22 -6.68
N ARG A 343 -11.64 4.14 -7.17
CA ARG A 343 -11.95 3.93 -8.61
C ARG A 343 -13.03 4.85 -9.15
N ASN A 344 -13.92 5.32 -8.29
CA ASN A 344 -15.08 6.10 -8.71
C ASN A 344 -14.82 7.61 -8.87
N PHE A 345 -13.57 8.05 -8.71
CA PHE A 345 -13.21 9.44 -8.93
C PHE A 345 -12.89 9.72 -10.40
N ASN A 346 -13.34 10.87 -10.90
CA ASN A 346 -12.93 11.38 -12.20
C ASN A 346 -11.50 11.93 -12.15
N TYR A 347 -10.53 11.03 -12.26
CA TYR A 347 -9.11 11.41 -12.22
C TYR A 347 -8.71 12.32 -13.36
N ASP A 348 -9.27 12.18 -14.55
CA ASP A 348 -8.97 13.05 -15.67
C ASP A 348 -9.42 14.49 -15.41
N GLY A 349 -10.52 14.67 -14.70
CA GLY A 349 -10.97 15.99 -14.25
C GLY A 349 -10.00 16.65 -13.25
N ILE A 350 -9.27 15.84 -12.47
CA ILE A 350 -8.29 16.31 -11.48
C ILE A 350 -6.91 16.51 -12.11
N TYR A 351 -6.44 15.51 -12.85
CA TYR A 351 -5.08 15.47 -13.41
C TYR A 351 -4.94 16.28 -14.70
N ARG A 352 -6.04 16.53 -15.39
CA ARG A 352 -6.10 17.34 -16.59
C ARG A 352 -5.11 16.90 -17.66
N PRO A 353 -5.11 15.64 -18.13
CA PRO A 353 -4.25 15.18 -19.23
C PRO A 353 -4.49 15.94 -20.54
N ASP A 354 -5.68 16.50 -20.72
CA ASP A 354 -6.07 17.36 -21.85
C ASP A 354 -5.19 18.62 -22.00
N LEU A 355 -4.57 19.07 -20.92
CA LEU A 355 -3.66 20.22 -20.93
C LEU A 355 -2.30 19.92 -21.57
N CYS A 356 -1.94 18.65 -21.73
CA CYS A 356 -0.64 18.26 -22.31
C CYS A 356 -0.68 18.40 -23.84
N LYS A 357 0.10 19.34 -24.37
CA LYS A 357 0.26 19.58 -25.81
C LYS A 357 1.56 19.03 -26.38
N ASN A 358 2.32 18.27 -25.60
CA ASN A 358 3.57 17.65 -26.05
C ASN A 358 3.28 16.28 -26.71
N PRO A 359 3.34 16.16 -28.06
CA PRO A 359 3.04 14.91 -28.76
C PRO A 359 4.15 13.86 -28.54
N ASN A 360 5.36 14.30 -28.21
CA ASN A 360 6.55 13.46 -27.99
C ASN A 360 6.86 13.30 -26.50
N ARG A 361 5.82 13.35 -25.64
CA ARG A 361 5.99 13.24 -24.21
C ARG A 361 6.64 11.92 -23.81
N LYS A 362 7.79 12.00 -23.18
CA LYS A 362 8.48 10.83 -22.63
C LYS A 362 7.83 10.32 -21.36
N THR A 363 8.08 9.05 -21.08
CA THR A 363 7.63 8.38 -19.86
C THR A 363 8.83 7.75 -19.15
N VAL A 364 8.96 7.99 -17.84
CA VAL A 364 10.00 7.40 -17.00
C VAL A 364 9.34 6.56 -15.92
N ASN A 365 9.76 5.29 -15.81
CA ASN A 365 9.38 4.44 -14.71
C ASN A 365 10.25 4.78 -13.49
N MET A 366 9.63 5.03 -12.33
CA MET A 366 10.34 5.50 -11.15
C MET A 366 11.40 4.52 -10.62
N ILE A 367 11.27 3.21 -10.87
CA ILE A 367 12.30 2.22 -10.52
C ILE A 367 13.54 2.32 -11.40
N GLN A 368 13.46 3.04 -12.53
CA GLN A 368 14.56 3.27 -13.47
C GLN A 368 15.14 4.69 -13.35
N LEU A 369 14.84 5.41 -12.27
CA LEU A 369 15.28 6.79 -12.08
C LEU A 369 16.79 6.96 -12.27
N GLY A 370 17.60 6.10 -11.66
CA GLY A 370 19.08 6.17 -11.81
C GLY A 370 19.51 6.05 -13.26
N LYS A 371 18.91 5.14 -14.03
CA LYS A 371 19.16 5.00 -15.47
C LYS A 371 18.74 6.25 -16.25
N ALA A 372 17.57 6.80 -15.95
CA ALA A 372 17.06 7.99 -16.61
C ALA A 372 17.93 9.22 -16.35
N LEU A 373 18.42 9.39 -15.11
CA LEU A 373 19.30 10.50 -14.75
C LEU A 373 20.73 10.37 -15.32
N ALA A 374 21.23 9.14 -15.47
CA ALA A 374 22.55 8.86 -16.03
C ALA A 374 22.58 8.83 -17.57
N SER A 375 21.41 8.80 -18.22
CA SER A 375 21.31 8.69 -19.68
C SER A 375 21.49 10.04 -20.35
N ASP A 376 22.44 10.14 -21.27
CA ASP A 376 22.60 11.33 -22.12
C ASP A 376 21.40 11.57 -23.04
N SER A 377 20.67 10.52 -23.39
CA SER A 377 19.46 10.61 -24.22
C SER A 377 18.27 11.25 -23.50
N GLU A 378 18.19 11.14 -22.17
CA GLU A 378 17.09 11.69 -21.39
C GLU A 378 17.26 13.18 -21.08
N LYS A 379 18.52 13.66 -20.93
CA LYS A 379 18.89 15.07 -20.68
C LYS A 379 18.01 15.77 -19.63
N ILE A 380 17.69 15.07 -18.53
CA ILE A 380 16.90 15.66 -17.46
C ILE A 380 17.68 16.80 -16.81
N LYS A 381 17.13 18.01 -16.79
CA LYS A 381 17.74 19.22 -16.26
C LYS A 381 17.02 19.80 -15.05
N PHE A 382 15.76 19.40 -14.85
CA PHE A 382 14.94 19.80 -13.71
C PHE A 382 14.28 18.56 -13.10
N PHE A 383 14.56 18.34 -11.80
CA PHE A 383 14.13 17.17 -11.07
C PHE A 383 13.62 17.57 -9.67
#